data_77f9e6b4a7c5d6d74ea59fe625088115
#
_entry.id   77f9e6b4a7c5d6d74ea59fe625088115
#
_cell.length_a   1.000
_cell.length_b   1.000
_cell.length_c   1.000
_cell.angle_alpha   90.00
_cell.angle_beta   90.00
_cell.angle_gamma   90.00
#
_symmetry.space_group_name_H-M   'P 1'
#
loop_
_entity.id
_entity.type
_entity.pdbx_description
1 polymer ?
#
loop_
_entity_poly.entity_id
_entity_poly.type
_entity_poly.pdbx_seq_one_letter_code
_entity_poly.pdbx_strand_id
1 'polypeptide(L)'
;MTTSPAAWLTWLEARNKNFANPTGFLSITNLVWLTNEPQTIQGISGSWWAEGDTVFVNDSNTGNHSWPIEPRGEISFDYDGIKVELASRNGQLVVRPRDPNNQMLQSFEGVITFDYNPGFCVTATLEASDAPREVVVGSVVEGMTHAYISPGALVFSIEGNEYRLTAFDKANSEDLTVYYKDATSGNITYGTGRSVNAFHQEDGSYILDFNYSGNFPCSYTDFATCPVSPVENKLPIAIEAGEKKPLYRNTVEGIQSQVAK
;
A
#
# COMPACT_ATOMS: atom_id res chain seq x y z
N MET A 1 15.24 14.63 -5.91
CA MET A 1 15.79 13.25 -5.91
C MET A 1 16.59 13.05 -7.18
N THR A 2 17.78 12.46 -7.13
CA THR A 2 18.56 12.16 -8.35
C THR A 2 18.03 10.88 -8.96
N THR A 3 17.47 10.95 -10.16
CA THR A 3 16.99 9.79 -10.91
C THR A 3 18.15 9.24 -11.76
N SER A 4 18.59 8.05 -11.48
CA SER A 4 19.64 7.35 -12.22
C SER A 4 19.53 5.84 -11.94
N PRO A 5 20.09 4.98 -12.80
CA PRO A 5 20.12 3.54 -12.54
C PRO A 5 20.73 3.18 -11.18
N ALA A 6 21.77 3.88 -10.75
CA ALA A 6 22.41 3.65 -9.45
C ALA A 6 21.50 4.05 -8.28
N ALA A 7 20.83 5.20 -8.36
CA ALA A 7 19.87 5.64 -7.33
C ALA A 7 18.67 4.69 -7.27
N TRP A 8 18.20 4.20 -8.40
CA TRP A 8 17.13 3.21 -8.48
C TRP A 8 17.53 1.87 -7.82
N LEU A 9 18.75 1.38 -8.05
CA LEU A 9 19.24 0.16 -7.38
C LEU A 9 19.28 0.34 -5.87
N THR A 10 19.75 1.49 -5.37
CA THR A 10 19.74 1.81 -3.93
C THR A 10 18.33 1.81 -3.36
N TRP A 11 17.36 2.39 -4.08
CA TRP A 11 15.96 2.36 -3.70
C TRP A 11 15.42 0.94 -3.68
N LEU A 12 15.73 0.12 -4.68
CA LEU A 12 15.30 -1.28 -4.77
C LEU A 12 15.84 -2.13 -3.61
N GLU A 13 17.10 -1.93 -3.24
CA GLU A 13 17.69 -2.58 -2.06
C GLU A 13 16.98 -2.18 -0.76
N ALA A 14 16.74 -0.87 -0.58
CA ALA A 14 16.00 -0.37 0.59
C ALA A 14 14.57 -0.93 0.64
N ARG A 15 13.92 -1.03 -0.51
CA ARG A 15 12.59 -1.58 -0.64
C ARG A 15 12.56 -3.07 -0.30
N ASN A 16 13.49 -3.86 -0.82
CA ASN A 16 13.63 -5.27 -0.48
C ASN A 16 13.87 -5.48 1.02
N LYS A 17 14.73 -4.67 1.62
CA LYS A 17 14.97 -4.71 3.06
C LYS A 17 13.72 -4.37 3.89
N ASN A 18 12.93 -3.41 3.44
CA ASN A 18 11.68 -3.05 4.11
C ASN A 18 10.65 -4.19 4.03
N PHE A 19 10.54 -4.86 2.88
CA PHE A 19 9.65 -6.00 2.71
C PHE A 19 10.09 -7.21 3.54
N ALA A 20 11.40 -7.47 3.62
CA ALA A 20 11.99 -8.54 4.43
C ALA A 20 11.96 -8.23 5.95
N ASN A 21 11.39 -7.12 6.38
CA ASN A 21 11.26 -6.79 7.80
C ASN A 21 10.39 -7.82 8.52
N PRO A 22 10.88 -8.48 9.60
CA PRO A 22 10.13 -9.49 10.36
C PRO A 22 8.80 -9.00 10.94
N THR A 23 8.64 -7.69 11.10
CA THR A 23 7.41 -7.05 11.59
C THR A 23 6.72 -6.23 10.51
N GLY A 24 7.16 -6.36 9.24
CA GLY A 24 6.58 -5.70 8.07
C GLY A 24 5.26 -6.34 7.63
N PHE A 25 4.71 -5.87 6.51
CA PHE A 25 3.39 -6.34 6.09
C PHE A 25 3.41 -7.78 5.52
N LEU A 26 4.56 -8.32 5.09
CA LEU A 26 4.68 -9.74 4.71
C LEU A 26 4.59 -10.69 5.90
N SER A 27 4.77 -10.20 7.13
CA SER A 27 4.57 -10.97 8.34
C SER A 27 3.12 -11.06 8.80
N ILE A 28 2.20 -10.28 8.20
CA ILE A 28 0.78 -10.29 8.58
C ILE A 28 0.18 -11.66 8.23
N THR A 29 -0.44 -12.30 9.22
CA THR A 29 -1.04 -13.64 9.08
C THR A 29 -2.56 -13.61 8.96
N ASN A 30 -3.18 -12.52 9.38
CA ASN A 30 -4.64 -12.37 9.37
C ASN A 30 -5.06 -10.89 9.38
N LEU A 31 -6.31 -10.63 9.00
CA LEU A 31 -7.02 -9.38 9.20
C LEU A 31 -8.41 -9.69 9.75
N VAL A 32 -8.65 -9.37 11.01
CA VAL A 32 -9.93 -9.64 11.66
C VAL A 32 -10.62 -8.34 11.98
N TRP A 33 -11.82 -8.18 11.43
CA TRP A 33 -12.74 -7.08 11.77
C TRP A 33 -13.43 -7.44 13.09
N LEU A 34 -13.23 -6.62 14.11
CA LEU A 34 -13.82 -6.87 15.41
C LEU A 34 -15.31 -6.46 15.44
N THR A 35 -16.09 -7.28 16.12
CA THR A 35 -17.46 -6.99 16.51
C THR A 35 -17.54 -6.71 18.01
N ASN A 36 -18.73 -6.45 18.55
CA ASN A 36 -18.96 -6.36 19.99
C ASN A 36 -19.02 -7.73 20.70
N GLU A 37 -18.99 -8.81 19.93
CA GLU A 37 -18.94 -10.18 20.48
C GLU A 37 -17.49 -10.68 20.56
N PRO A 38 -17.09 -11.36 21.65
CA PRO A 38 -15.76 -11.93 21.77
C PRO A 38 -15.47 -12.96 20.67
N GLN A 39 -14.32 -12.80 20.02
CA GLN A 39 -13.83 -13.63 18.91
C GLN A 39 -12.47 -14.20 19.23
N THR A 40 -12.21 -15.45 18.84
CA THR A 40 -10.84 -16.00 18.83
C THR A 40 -10.17 -15.68 17.50
N ILE A 41 -8.88 -15.30 17.56
CA ILE A 41 -8.10 -14.92 16.38
C ILE A 41 -6.98 -15.94 16.21
N GLN A 42 -6.89 -16.53 15.03
CA GLN A 42 -5.82 -17.47 14.73
C GLN A 42 -4.45 -16.78 14.87
N GLY A 43 -3.54 -17.39 15.60
CA GLY A 43 -2.17 -16.94 15.80
C GLY A 43 -1.93 -16.05 17.02
N ILE A 44 -2.99 -15.66 17.74
CA ILE A 44 -2.87 -14.96 19.05
C ILE A 44 -3.82 -15.55 20.07
N SER A 45 -3.43 -15.49 21.34
CA SER A 45 -4.26 -15.97 22.46
C SER A 45 -5.37 -14.99 22.81
N GLY A 46 -6.35 -15.46 23.60
CA GLY A 46 -7.44 -14.67 24.15
C GLY A 46 -8.67 -14.55 23.25
N SER A 47 -9.68 -13.91 23.82
CA SER A 47 -10.93 -13.55 23.15
C SER A 47 -10.96 -12.03 22.96
N TRP A 48 -11.08 -11.60 21.73
CA TRP A 48 -10.96 -10.20 21.28
C TRP A 48 -12.29 -9.64 20.81
N TRP A 49 -12.64 -8.42 21.20
CA TRP A 49 -13.82 -7.71 20.74
C TRP A 49 -13.60 -6.19 20.72
N ALA A 50 -14.55 -5.45 20.18
CA ALA A 50 -14.53 -3.99 20.17
C ALA A 50 -15.81 -3.41 20.75
N GLU A 51 -15.69 -2.34 21.55
CA GLU A 51 -16.80 -1.52 22.01
C GLU A 51 -16.46 -0.04 21.72
N GLY A 52 -17.22 0.59 20.84
CA GLY A 52 -16.96 1.93 20.38
C GLY A 52 -15.60 2.02 19.66
N ASP A 53 -14.71 2.84 20.15
CA ASP A 53 -13.35 3.05 19.66
C ASP A 53 -12.28 2.22 20.38
N THR A 54 -12.68 1.30 21.25
CA THR A 54 -11.76 0.56 22.14
C THR A 54 -11.76 -0.93 21.79
N VAL A 55 -10.58 -1.50 21.61
CA VAL A 55 -10.35 -2.94 21.49
C VAL A 55 -10.13 -3.54 22.88
N PHE A 56 -10.74 -4.67 23.15
CA PHE A 56 -10.61 -5.44 24.38
C PHE A 56 -10.08 -6.84 24.08
N VAL A 57 -9.38 -7.41 25.05
CA VAL A 57 -9.03 -8.83 25.10
C VAL A 57 -9.21 -9.37 26.50
N ASN A 58 -9.72 -10.60 26.58
CA ASN A 58 -9.71 -11.44 27.78
C ASN A 58 -8.84 -12.66 27.49
N ASP A 59 -7.74 -12.75 28.20
CA ASP A 59 -6.75 -13.81 27.97
C ASP A 59 -6.24 -14.39 29.31
N SER A 60 -6.32 -15.71 29.46
CA SER A 60 -5.87 -16.40 30.66
C SER A 60 -4.34 -16.35 30.87
N ASN A 61 -3.57 -16.13 29.81
CA ASN A 61 -2.11 -16.14 29.85
C ASN A 61 -1.53 -14.75 30.13
N THR A 62 -2.03 -13.73 29.42
CA THR A 62 -1.52 -12.37 29.47
C THR A 62 -2.38 -11.43 30.32
N GLY A 63 -3.60 -11.85 30.68
CA GLY A 63 -4.59 -11.05 31.43
C GLY A 63 -5.53 -10.28 30.52
N ASN A 64 -6.34 -9.40 31.15
CA ASN A 64 -7.29 -8.57 30.42
C ASN A 64 -6.64 -7.23 30.07
N HIS A 65 -6.76 -6.82 28.80
CA HIS A 65 -6.24 -5.56 28.31
C HIS A 65 -7.30 -4.81 27.47
N SER A 66 -7.11 -3.50 27.35
CA SER A 66 -7.90 -2.67 26.45
C SER A 66 -7.06 -1.55 25.86
N TRP A 67 -7.37 -1.16 24.63
CA TRP A 67 -6.67 -0.10 23.90
C TRP A 67 -7.67 0.78 23.16
N PRO A 68 -7.77 2.07 23.50
CA PRO A 68 -8.50 3.03 22.67
C PRO A 68 -7.71 3.29 21.38
N ILE A 69 -8.40 3.33 20.25
CA ILE A 69 -7.82 3.57 18.93
C ILE A 69 -8.46 4.82 18.33
N GLU A 70 -7.66 5.84 18.13
CA GLU A 70 -8.11 7.08 17.49
C GLU A 70 -8.70 6.82 16.09
N PRO A 71 -9.67 7.63 15.64
CA PRO A 71 -10.18 7.55 14.28
C PRO A 71 -9.07 7.60 13.24
N ARG A 72 -9.02 6.61 12.33
CA ARG A 72 -7.94 6.42 11.34
C ARG A 72 -6.56 6.13 11.97
N GLY A 73 -6.49 5.95 13.28
CA GLY A 73 -5.27 5.64 14.01
C GLY A 73 -4.89 4.17 13.93
N GLU A 74 -3.65 3.91 14.33
CA GLU A 74 -3.15 2.54 14.52
C GLU A 74 -2.10 2.51 15.62
N ILE A 75 -2.03 1.39 16.32
CA ILE A 75 -0.98 1.08 17.28
C ILE A 75 -0.43 -0.32 17.02
N SER A 76 0.82 -0.55 17.39
CA SER A 76 1.45 -1.86 17.31
C SER A 76 2.24 -2.14 18.58
N PHE A 77 2.12 -3.35 19.11
CA PHE A 77 2.79 -3.78 20.34
C PHE A 77 3.10 -5.27 20.30
N ASP A 78 3.93 -5.72 21.22
CA ASP A 78 4.22 -7.14 21.36
C ASP A 78 3.17 -7.78 22.28
N TYR A 79 2.58 -8.89 21.83
CA TYR A 79 1.55 -9.63 22.53
C TYR A 79 1.76 -11.13 22.32
N ASP A 80 1.92 -11.88 23.41
CA ASP A 80 2.11 -13.35 23.38
C ASP A 80 3.24 -13.81 22.41
N GLY A 81 4.32 -13.03 22.35
CA GLY A 81 5.51 -13.34 21.54
C GLY A 81 5.45 -12.94 20.07
N ILE A 82 4.35 -12.34 19.62
CA ILE A 82 4.25 -11.79 18.27
C ILE A 82 3.85 -10.31 18.31
N LYS A 83 4.04 -9.62 17.19
CA LYS A 83 3.56 -8.24 17.05
C LYS A 83 2.11 -8.23 16.62
N VAL A 84 1.29 -7.46 17.34
CA VAL A 84 -0.11 -7.22 17.01
C VAL A 84 -0.29 -5.77 16.62
N GLU A 85 -0.97 -5.54 15.52
CA GLU A 85 -1.44 -4.23 15.10
C GLU A 85 -2.94 -4.12 15.34
N LEU A 86 -3.38 -3.05 16.03
CA LEU A 86 -4.76 -2.64 16.12
C LEU A 86 -4.93 -1.35 15.32
N ALA A 87 -5.98 -1.26 14.52
CA ALA A 87 -6.20 -0.09 13.69
C ALA A 87 -7.69 0.23 13.52
N SER A 88 -8.00 1.52 13.35
CA SER A 88 -9.31 1.99 12.93
C SER A 88 -9.32 2.16 11.42
N ARG A 89 -10.20 1.45 10.74
CA ARG A 89 -10.36 1.46 9.28
C ARG A 89 -11.83 1.70 8.94
N ASN A 90 -12.12 2.83 8.34
CA ASN A 90 -13.49 3.25 7.97
C ASN A 90 -14.50 3.18 9.14
N GLY A 91 -14.05 3.53 10.36
CA GLY A 91 -14.88 3.49 11.57
C GLY A 91 -15.02 2.11 12.21
N GLN A 92 -14.38 1.08 11.68
CA GLN A 92 -14.32 -0.25 12.28
C GLN A 92 -12.94 -0.56 12.82
N LEU A 93 -12.87 -1.32 13.90
CA LEU A 93 -11.61 -1.75 14.50
C LEU A 93 -11.17 -3.10 13.94
N VAL A 94 -9.89 -3.21 13.67
CA VAL A 94 -9.27 -4.43 13.12
C VAL A 94 -8.06 -4.86 13.94
N VAL A 95 -7.82 -6.16 13.95
CA VAL A 95 -6.61 -6.79 14.50
C VAL A 95 -5.83 -7.44 13.38
N ARG A 96 -4.52 -7.17 13.32
CA ARG A 96 -3.57 -7.80 12.39
C ARG A 96 -2.40 -8.41 13.15
N PRO A 97 -2.40 -9.74 13.38
CA PRO A 97 -1.24 -10.43 13.92
C PRO A 97 -0.10 -10.47 12.90
N ARG A 98 1.14 -10.34 13.37
CA ARG A 98 2.36 -10.35 12.56
C ARG A 98 3.33 -11.41 13.09
N ASP A 99 3.46 -12.53 12.37
CA ASP A 99 4.38 -13.61 12.70
C ASP A 99 5.67 -13.45 11.90
N PRO A 100 6.83 -13.28 12.54
CA PRO A 100 8.11 -13.22 11.86
C PRO A 100 8.48 -14.54 11.15
N ASN A 101 7.81 -15.65 11.47
CA ASN A 101 7.97 -16.94 10.81
C ASN A 101 6.94 -17.17 9.69
N ASN A 102 6.15 -16.17 9.31
CA ASN A 102 5.20 -16.29 8.20
C ASN A 102 5.92 -16.79 6.94
N GLN A 103 5.39 -17.85 6.35
CA GLN A 103 5.94 -18.47 5.15
C GLN A 103 6.08 -17.46 3.98
N MET A 104 5.18 -16.50 3.87
CA MET A 104 5.26 -15.44 2.85
C MET A 104 6.53 -14.60 3.02
N LEU A 105 6.91 -14.28 4.26
CA LEU A 105 8.13 -13.54 4.57
C LEU A 105 9.37 -14.41 4.29
N GLN A 106 9.34 -15.70 4.65
CA GLN A 106 10.45 -16.62 4.43
C GLN A 106 10.70 -16.94 2.95
N SER A 107 9.65 -16.95 2.13
CA SER A 107 9.74 -17.20 0.69
C SER A 107 9.98 -15.94 -0.14
N PHE A 108 10.15 -14.79 0.49
CA PHE A 108 10.36 -13.53 -0.22
C PHE A 108 11.80 -13.42 -0.74
N GLU A 109 11.96 -13.47 -2.05
CA GLU A 109 13.25 -13.37 -2.75
C GLU A 109 13.56 -11.96 -3.27
N GLY A 110 12.68 -11.01 -3.03
CA GLY A 110 12.77 -9.63 -3.49
C GLY A 110 11.56 -9.23 -4.34
N VAL A 111 11.43 -7.94 -4.56
CA VAL A 111 10.43 -7.41 -5.49
C VAL A 111 10.86 -7.64 -6.92
N ILE A 112 9.92 -8.00 -7.78
CA ILE A 112 10.17 -8.19 -9.21
C ILE A 112 9.89 -6.88 -9.92
N THR A 113 10.81 -6.42 -10.73
CA THR A 113 10.70 -5.15 -11.45
C THR A 113 10.91 -5.35 -12.95
N PHE A 114 10.53 -4.36 -13.73
CA PHE A 114 11.09 -4.15 -15.05
C PHE A 114 12.54 -3.66 -14.90
N ASP A 115 13.31 -3.74 -15.96
CA ASP A 115 14.61 -3.08 -16.04
C ASP A 115 14.43 -1.56 -15.98
N TYR A 116 15.41 -0.85 -15.44
CA TYR A 116 15.37 0.61 -15.41
C TYR A 116 15.31 1.17 -16.83
N ASN A 117 14.29 2.00 -17.10
CA ASN A 117 14.13 2.64 -18.40
C ASN A 117 14.01 4.17 -18.21
N PRO A 118 15.02 4.96 -18.62
CA PRO A 118 15.00 6.41 -18.49
C PRO A 118 13.87 7.09 -19.28
N GLY A 119 13.30 6.42 -20.29
CA GLY A 119 12.14 6.91 -21.04
C GLY A 119 10.87 7.05 -20.20
N PHE A 120 10.82 6.41 -19.03
CA PHE A 120 9.72 6.53 -18.06
C PHE A 120 10.05 7.45 -16.87
N CYS A 121 11.13 8.23 -16.95
CA CYS A 121 11.42 9.33 -16.03
C CYS A 121 11.06 10.63 -16.75
N VAL A 122 9.98 11.28 -16.35
CA VAL A 122 9.43 12.44 -17.05
C VAL A 122 9.30 13.65 -16.12
N THR A 123 9.39 14.84 -16.71
CA THR A 123 8.99 16.08 -16.02
C THR A 123 7.49 16.27 -16.19
N ALA A 124 6.82 16.56 -15.08
CA ALA A 124 5.40 16.84 -15.03
C ALA A 124 5.14 18.25 -14.49
N THR A 125 4.06 18.85 -14.93
CA THR A 125 3.56 20.13 -14.43
C THR A 125 2.26 19.89 -13.67
N LEU A 126 2.11 20.51 -12.50
CA LEU A 126 0.84 20.47 -11.78
C LEU A 126 -0.15 21.44 -12.42
N GLU A 127 -1.21 20.91 -12.98
CA GLU A 127 -2.40 21.66 -13.30
C GLU A 127 -3.27 21.71 -12.05
N ALA A 128 -3.09 22.80 -11.29
CA ALA A 128 -3.75 22.97 -10.01
C ALA A 128 -5.27 23.15 -10.18
N SER A 129 -6.03 22.59 -9.27
CA SER A 129 -7.46 22.92 -9.10
C SER A 129 -7.59 24.31 -8.47
N ASP A 130 -8.73 24.98 -8.66
CA ASP A 130 -9.04 26.29 -8.03
C ASP A 130 -8.86 26.25 -6.50
N ALA A 131 -9.14 25.10 -5.90
CA ALA A 131 -8.83 24.76 -4.51
C ALA A 131 -8.55 23.26 -4.38
N PRO A 132 -7.73 22.84 -3.38
CA PRO A 132 -7.58 21.42 -3.06
C PRO A 132 -8.94 20.79 -2.79
N ARG A 133 -9.15 19.59 -3.35
CA ARG A 133 -10.43 18.88 -3.22
C ARG A 133 -10.23 17.48 -2.61
N GLU A 134 -11.20 17.03 -1.85
CA GLU A 134 -11.23 15.64 -1.42
C GLU A 134 -11.62 14.73 -2.59
N VAL A 135 -10.83 13.69 -2.80
CA VAL A 135 -11.09 12.64 -3.78
C VAL A 135 -11.27 11.33 -3.03
N VAL A 136 -12.45 10.73 -3.18
CA VAL A 136 -12.79 9.45 -2.58
C VAL A 136 -12.55 8.35 -3.58
N VAL A 137 -11.72 7.38 -3.21
CA VAL A 137 -11.43 6.19 -4.01
C VAL A 137 -11.91 4.93 -3.31
N GLY A 138 -12.21 3.88 -4.07
CA GLY A 138 -12.55 2.57 -3.52
C GLY A 138 -11.37 1.90 -2.82
N SER A 139 -11.66 0.83 -2.12
CA SER A 139 -10.69 -0.07 -1.49
C SER A 139 -10.73 -1.45 -2.13
N VAL A 140 -9.71 -2.27 -1.89
CA VAL A 140 -9.73 -3.72 -2.17
C VAL A 140 -10.70 -4.46 -1.24
N VAL A 141 -11.12 -3.84 -0.15
CA VAL A 141 -12.16 -4.33 0.76
C VAL A 141 -13.49 -3.74 0.32
N GLU A 142 -14.45 -4.60 0.03
CA GLU A 142 -15.80 -4.21 -0.42
C GLU A 142 -16.48 -3.28 0.59
N GLY A 143 -17.11 -2.21 0.09
CA GLY A 143 -17.79 -1.20 0.91
C GLY A 143 -16.89 -0.20 1.63
N MET A 144 -15.55 -0.38 1.57
CA MET A 144 -14.59 0.53 2.16
C MET A 144 -14.12 1.58 1.13
N THR A 145 -13.84 2.79 1.61
CA THR A 145 -13.30 3.87 0.79
C THR A 145 -12.12 4.55 1.47
N HIS A 146 -11.31 5.24 0.68
CA HIS A 146 -10.24 6.11 1.16
C HIS A 146 -10.44 7.51 0.61
N ALA A 147 -10.22 8.53 1.44
CA ALA A 147 -10.29 9.92 1.06
C ALA A 147 -8.89 10.54 1.08
N TYR A 148 -8.53 11.21 0.00
CA TYR A 148 -7.26 11.89 -0.17
C TYR A 148 -7.50 13.32 -0.62
N ILE A 149 -6.64 14.24 -0.21
CA ILE A 149 -6.66 15.61 -0.72
C ILE A 149 -5.86 15.65 -2.02
N SER A 150 -6.45 16.21 -3.06
CA SER A 150 -5.83 16.42 -4.36
C SER A 150 -5.68 17.90 -4.64
N PRO A 151 -4.46 18.39 -4.92
CA PRO A 151 -4.22 19.76 -5.36
C PRO A 151 -4.55 19.95 -6.85
N GLY A 152 -4.68 18.86 -7.61
CA GLY A 152 -4.90 18.89 -9.05
C GLY A 152 -4.42 17.63 -9.76
N ALA A 153 -4.02 17.78 -11.01
CA ALA A 153 -3.48 16.70 -11.82
C ALA A 153 -2.08 17.03 -12.35
N LEU A 154 -1.22 16.03 -12.40
CA LEU A 154 0.08 16.10 -13.07
C LEU A 154 -0.11 15.85 -14.56
N VAL A 155 0.37 16.79 -15.37
CA VAL A 155 0.40 16.72 -16.84
C VAL A 155 1.84 16.46 -17.27
N PHE A 156 2.04 15.47 -18.12
CA PHE A 156 3.36 15.05 -18.60
C PHE A 156 3.27 14.42 -19.99
N SER A 157 4.42 14.25 -20.66
CA SER A 157 4.46 13.62 -21.99
C SER A 157 5.32 12.37 -21.99
N ILE A 158 4.87 11.33 -22.66
CA ILE A 158 5.62 10.13 -22.99
C ILE A 158 5.51 9.90 -24.50
N GLU A 159 6.65 9.76 -25.20
CA GLU A 159 6.71 9.55 -26.65
C GLU A 159 5.92 10.59 -27.46
N GLY A 160 5.92 11.84 -26.98
CA GLY A 160 5.25 12.97 -27.62
C GLY A 160 3.72 13.04 -27.43
N ASN A 161 3.14 12.11 -26.67
CA ASN A 161 1.73 12.15 -26.28
C ASN A 161 1.59 12.67 -24.85
N GLU A 162 0.61 13.54 -24.65
CA GLU A 162 0.30 14.12 -23.35
C GLU A 162 -0.62 13.20 -22.54
N TYR A 163 -0.32 13.09 -21.25
CA TYR A 163 -1.09 12.32 -20.28
C TYR A 163 -1.34 13.14 -19.03
N ARG A 164 -2.36 12.72 -18.25
CA ARG A 164 -2.83 13.42 -17.07
C ARG A 164 -3.18 12.41 -15.98
N LEU A 165 -2.70 12.66 -14.75
CA LEU A 165 -3.01 11.83 -13.58
C LEU A 165 -3.36 12.72 -12.39
N THR A 166 -4.51 12.51 -11.77
CA THR A 166 -4.87 13.10 -10.49
C THR A 166 -3.81 12.74 -9.46
N ALA A 167 -3.25 13.75 -8.81
CA ALA A 167 -2.23 13.60 -7.79
C ALA A 167 -2.79 13.87 -6.39
N PHE A 168 -2.16 13.33 -5.38
CA PHE A 168 -2.58 13.43 -3.99
C PHE A 168 -1.48 14.03 -3.14
N ASP A 169 -1.88 14.84 -2.17
CA ASP A 169 -0.99 15.42 -1.19
C ASP A 169 -0.27 14.33 -0.37
N LYS A 170 0.98 14.57 -0.11
CA LYS A 170 1.80 13.76 0.77
C LYS A 170 2.06 14.54 2.07
N ALA A 171 1.74 13.96 3.20
CA ALA A 171 1.84 14.62 4.48
C ALA A 171 3.24 15.20 4.72
N ASN A 172 3.29 16.48 5.12
CA ASN A 172 4.51 17.22 5.44
C ASN A 172 5.55 17.26 4.29
N SER A 173 5.11 17.28 3.05
CA SER A 173 5.98 17.32 1.86
C SER A 173 5.32 18.13 0.75
N GLU A 174 6.12 18.76 -0.10
CA GLU A 174 5.68 19.33 -1.38
C GLU A 174 5.60 18.30 -2.50
N ASP A 175 6.13 17.09 -2.25
CA ASP A 175 5.97 15.96 -3.16
C ASP A 175 4.51 15.52 -3.20
N LEU A 176 4.14 14.92 -4.32
CA LEU A 176 2.82 14.33 -4.52
C LEU A 176 2.91 12.82 -4.67
N THR A 177 1.80 12.14 -4.43
CA THR A 177 1.64 10.72 -4.70
C THR A 177 0.60 10.50 -5.78
N VAL A 178 0.88 9.60 -6.70
CA VAL A 178 -0.04 9.20 -7.76
C VAL A 178 -0.35 7.70 -7.63
N TYR A 179 -1.62 7.36 -7.68
CA TYR A 179 -2.12 5.98 -7.79
C TYR A 179 -2.66 5.80 -9.20
N TYR A 180 -2.13 4.85 -9.96
CA TYR A 180 -2.48 4.71 -11.38
C TYR A 180 -2.58 3.25 -11.82
N LYS A 181 -3.32 3.04 -12.90
CA LYS A 181 -3.32 1.83 -13.73
C LYS A 181 -2.80 2.17 -15.11
N ASP A 182 -2.33 1.15 -15.81
CA ASP A 182 -1.84 1.26 -17.18
C ASP A 182 -2.23 0.01 -17.99
N ALA A 183 -1.79 -0.09 -19.23
CA ALA A 183 -2.11 -1.25 -20.09
C ALA A 183 -1.49 -2.58 -19.61
N THR A 184 -0.51 -2.55 -18.68
CA THR A 184 0.07 -3.76 -18.07
C THR A 184 -0.74 -4.28 -16.89
N SER A 185 -1.66 -3.45 -16.33
CA SER A 185 -2.39 -3.75 -15.09
C SER A 185 -3.34 -4.94 -15.25
N GLY A 186 -3.25 -5.89 -14.33
CA GLY A 186 -4.02 -7.14 -14.32
C GLY A 186 -3.34 -8.30 -15.06
N ASN A 187 -2.33 -8.02 -15.88
CA ASN A 187 -1.54 -9.02 -16.58
C ASN A 187 -0.10 -9.07 -16.02
N ILE A 188 0.77 -8.13 -16.39
CA ILE A 188 2.17 -8.09 -15.97
C ILE A 188 2.30 -7.41 -14.61
N THR A 189 1.53 -6.34 -14.36
CA THR A 189 1.49 -5.62 -13.10
C THR A 189 0.19 -5.89 -12.34
N TYR A 190 0.13 -5.49 -11.07
CA TYR A 190 -1.02 -5.80 -10.21
C TYR A 190 -2.28 -5.04 -10.64
N GLY A 191 -3.42 -5.73 -10.64
CA GLY A 191 -4.68 -5.25 -11.24
C GLY A 191 -5.33 -4.03 -10.56
N THR A 192 -5.05 -3.77 -9.28
CA THR A 192 -5.58 -2.58 -8.61
C THR A 192 -4.77 -1.32 -8.91
N GLY A 193 -3.62 -1.47 -9.57
CA GLY A 193 -2.70 -0.40 -9.91
C GLY A 193 -1.44 -0.37 -9.04
N ARG A 194 -0.66 0.67 -9.24
CA ARG A 194 0.61 0.95 -8.55
C ARG A 194 0.61 2.37 -8.02
N SER A 195 1.55 2.66 -7.14
CA SER A 195 1.80 4.03 -6.64
C SER A 195 3.17 4.50 -7.09
N VAL A 196 3.30 5.80 -7.35
CA VAL A 196 4.56 6.48 -7.62
C VAL A 196 4.54 7.86 -6.97
N ASN A 197 5.69 8.31 -6.44
CA ASN A 197 5.83 9.68 -5.95
C ASN A 197 6.31 10.59 -7.09
N ALA A 198 5.75 11.78 -7.13
CA ALA A 198 6.22 12.88 -7.96
C ALA A 198 6.99 13.87 -7.07
N PHE A 199 8.26 14.09 -7.38
CA PHE A 199 9.18 14.87 -6.55
C PHE A 199 9.19 16.33 -7.00
N HIS A 200 8.79 17.24 -6.11
CA HIS A 200 8.79 18.68 -6.35
C HIS A 200 10.19 19.20 -6.65
N GLN A 201 10.32 20.11 -7.61
CA GLN A 201 11.56 20.76 -8.01
C GLN A 201 11.51 22.27 -7.71
N GLU A 202 12.68 22.90 -7.61
CA GLU A 202 12.81 24.34 -7.30
C GLU A 202 12.11 25.26 -8.32
N ASP A 203 11.93 24.81 -9.55
CA ASP A 203 11.23 25.54 -10.61
C ASP A 203 9.71 25.34 -10.61
N GLY A 204 9.18 24.60 -9.61
CA GLY A 204 7.76 24.29 -9.49
C GLY A 204 7.29 23.11 -10.34
N SER A 205 8.17 22.49 -11.11
CA SER A 205 7.88 21.24 -11.81
C SER A 205 7.97 20.04 -10.88
N TYR A 206 7.61 18.84 -11.39
CA TYR A 206 7.73 17.58 -10.68
C TYR A 206 8.50 16.57 -11.51
N ILE A 207 9.39 15.82 -10.89
CA ILE A 207 9.95 14.61 -11.51
C ILE A 207 9.06 13.43 -11.16
N LEU A 208 8.45 12.86 -12.20
CA LEU A 208 7.64 11.65 -12.12
C LEU A 208 8.40 10.50 -12.78
N ASP A 209 9.05 9.68 -11.96
CA ASP A 209 9.85 8.55 -12.43
C ASP A 209 9.12 7.24 -12.14
N PHE A 210 8.50 6.67 -13.17
CA PHE A 210 7.75 5.42 -13.08
C PHE A 210 8.62 4.20 -12.76
N ASN A 211 9.96 4.29 -12.88
CA ASN A 211 10.86 3.24 -12.43
C ASN A 211 10.78 2.99 -10.91
N TYR A 212 10.30 3.99 -10.17
CA TYR A 212 10.02 3.90 -8.72
C TYR A 212 8.57 3.52 -8.41
N SER A 213 7.80 3.08 -9.40
CA SER A 213 6.42 2.62 -9.16
C SER A 213 6.42 1.35 -8.34
N GLY A 214 5.72 1.40 -7.22
CA GLY A 214 5.61 0.29 -6.29
C GLY A 214 4.20 -0.29 -6.19
N ASN A 215 4.12 -1.57 -5.92
CA ASN A 215 2.87 -2.24 -5.60
C ASN A 215 2.35 -1.82 -4.23
N PHE A 216 1.03 -1.80 -4.10
CA PHE A 216 0.36 -1.76 -2.79
C PHE A 216 0.52 -3.08 -2.04
N PRO A 217 0.49 -3.07 -0.68
CA PRO A 217 0.53 -4.30 0.13
C PRO A 217 -0.49 -5.38 -0.28
N CYS A 218 -1.67 -4.99 -0.78
CA CYS A 218 -2.69 -5.94 -1.24
C CYS A 218 -2.30 -6.78 -2.46
N SER A 219 -1.20 -6.45 -3.13
CA SER A 219 -0.65 -7.32 -4.17
C SER A 219 0.02 -8.57 -3.58
N TYR A 220 0.46 -8.50 -2.33
CA TYR A 220 1.16 -9.57 -1.62
C TYR A 220 0.27 -10.29 -0.61
N THR A 221 -0.81 -9.66 -0.13
CA THR A 221 -1.66 -10.24 0.91
C THR A 221 -3.11 -9.78 0.83
N ASP A 222 -4.05 -10.64 1.21
CA ASP A 222 -5.47 -10.31 1.43
C ASP A 222 -5.69 -9.48 2.70
N PHE A 223 -4.70 -9.43 3.58
CA PHE A 223 -4.80 -8.81 4.90
C PHE A 223 -4.51 -7.30 4.89
N ALA A 224 -4.61 -6.67 3.73
CA ALA A 224 -4.43 -5.23 3.53
C ALA A 224 -5.73 -4.56 3.08
N THR A 225 -5.89 -3.29 3.44
CA THR A 225 -7.06 -2.46 3.12
C THR A 225 -6.69 -1.34 2.15
N CYS A 226 -5.95 -1.67 1.08
CA CYS A 226 -5.37 -0.69 0.17
C CYS A 226 -6.42 0.05 -0.66
N PRO A 227 -6.13 1.31 -1.06
CA PRO A 227 -6.95 2.00 -2.05
C PRO A 227 -6.83 1.32 -3.43
N VAL A 228 -7.84 1.47 -4.24
CA VAL A 228 -7.81 1.20 -5.68
C VAL A 228 -7.50 2.51 -6.40
N SER A 229 -6.68 2.46 -7.45
CA SER A 229 -6.37 3.66 -8.25
C SER A 229 -7.65 4.31 -8.77
N PRO A 230 -7.75 5.65 -8.77
CA PRO A 230 -8.90 6.37 -9.31
C PRO A 230 -9.20 5.94 -10.76
N VAL A 231 -10.46 5.98 -11.14
CA VAL A 231 -10.91 5.55 -12.47
C VAL A 231 -10.26 6.39 -13.57
N GLU A 232 -10.13 7.68 -13.33
CA GLU A 232 -9.48 8.63 -14.24
C GLU A 232 -7.97 8.43 -14.37
N ASN A 233 -7.32 7.80 -13.38
CA ASN A 233 -5.89 7.52 -13.40
C ASN A 233 -5.57 6.21 -14.12
N LYS A 234 -6.15 6.03 -15.31
CA LYS A 234 -5.89 4.88 -16.17
C LYS A 234 -5.18 5.34 -17.45
N LEU A 235 -3.89 5.06 -17.55
CA LEU A 235 -3.11 5.31 -18.76
C LEU A 235 -3.44 4.26 -19.84
N PRO A 236 -3.67 4.68 -21.10
CA PRO A 236 -3.96 3.76 -22.20
C PRO A 236 -2.71 3.05 -22.74
N ILE A 237 -1.52 3.42 -22.27
CA ILE A 237 -0.22 2.86 -22.67
C ILE A 237 0.32 1.91 -21.61
N ALA A 238 1.28 1.06 -22.02
CA ALA A 238 2.03 0.20 -21.11
C ALA A 238 3.17 0.99 -20.46
N ILE A 239 3.17 1.07 -19.13
CA ILE A 239 4.29 1.62 -18.35
C ILE A 239 5.16 0.42 -17.91
N GLU A 240 6.09 0.03 -18.78
CA GLU A 240 7.02 -1.08 -18.54
C GLU A 240 8.20 -0.61 -17.68
N ALA A 241 7.90 -0.09 -16.50
CA ALA A 241 8.83 0.41 -15.49
C ALA A 241 8.28 0.14 -14.09
N GLY A 242 9.15 0.05 -13.07
CA GLY A 242 8.78 -0.22 -11.68
C GLY A 242 8.40 -1.68 -11.41
N GLU A 243 7.63 -1.92 -10.36
CA GLU A 243 7.30 -3.26 -9.88
C GLU A 243 6.30 -3.99 -10.78
N LYS A 244 6.60 -5.26 -11.03
CA LYS A 244 5.68 -6.25 -11.62
C LYS A 244 4.83 -6.89 -10.52
N LYS A 245 3.84 -7.65 -10.90
CA LYS A 245 3.04 -8.48 -9.99
C LYS A 245 3.95 -9.47 -9.24
N PRO A 246 3.85 -9.60 -7.89
CA PRO A 246 4.65 -10.58 -7.16
C PRO A 246 4.28 -12.01 -7.55
N LEU A 247 5.23 -12.95 -7.37
CA LEU A 247 5.02 -14.36 -7.69
C LEU A 247 4.00 -15.03 -6.78
N TYR A 248 4.00 -14.65 -5.53
CA TYR A 248 3.16 -15.25 -4.50
C TYR A 248 2.32 -14.20 -3.77
N ARG A 249 1.19 -14.63 -3.26
CA ARG A 249 0.30 -13.83 -2.45
C ARG A 249 -0.21 -14.64 -1.27
N ASN A 250 -0.18 -14.06 -0.09
CA ASN A 250 -0.76 -14.64 1.12
C ASN A 250 -2.26 -14.34 1.14
N THR A 251 -3.08 -15.38 1.04
CA THR A 251 -4.53 -15.27 1.01
C THR A 251 -5.15 -15.92 2.26
N VAL A 252 -6.43 -15.75 2.45
CA VAL A 252 -7.18 -16.44 3.52
C VAL A 252 -7.12 -17.98 3.39
N GLU A 253 -6.83 -18.50 2.19
CA GLU A 253 -6.68 -19.91 1.89
C GLU A 253 -5.21 -20.39 1.97
N GLY A 254 -4.28 -19.48 2.29
CA GLY A 254 -2.84 -19.73 2.31
C GLY A 254 -2.08 -19.07 1.17
N ILE A 255 -0.83 -19.43 0.97
CA ILE A 255 0.04 -18.82 -0.03
C ILE A 255 -0.30 -19.38 -1.41
N GLN A 256 -0.65 -18.47 -2.33
CA GLN A 256 -1.01 -18.82 -3.72
C GLN A 256 0.00 -18.23 -4.70
N SER A 257 0.32 -19.00 -5.75
CA SER A 257 1.10 -18.51 -6.88
C SER A 257 0.26 -17.57 -7.74
N GLN A 258 0.85 -16.45 -8.14
CA GLN A 258 0.26 -15.48 -9.08
C GLN A 258 0.81 -15.64 -10.50
N VAL A 259 1.69 -16.62 -10.71
CA VAL A 259 2.17 -16.97 -12.06
C VAL A 259 1.03 -17.65 -12.79
N ALA A 260 0.66 -17.13 -13.97
CA ALA A 260 -0.30 -17.80 -14.84
C ALA A 260 0.26 -19.20 -15.21
N LYS A 261 -0.60 -20.22 -15.04
CA LYS A 261 -0.28 -21.58 -15.47
C LYS A 261 -0.31 -21.68 -16.98
#